data_63834deef7371de158e1954aced8fee7
#
_entry.id   63834deef7371de158e1954aced8fee7
#
_cell.length_a   1.000
_cell.length_b   1.000
_cell.length_c   1.000
_cell.angle_alpha   90.00
_cell.angle_beta   90.00
_cell.angle_gamma   90.00
#
_symmetry.space_group_name_H-M   'P 1'
#
loop_
_entity.id
_entity.type
_entity.pdbx_description
1 polymer ?
#
loop_
_entity_poly.entity_id
_entity_poly.type
_entity_poly.pdbx_seq_one_letter_code
_entity_poly.pdbx_strand_id
1 'polypeptide(L)'
;MLILALIAATITPAGQTFTCTPTRVWDGDGPVWCKEGPRLRLAGIAARESDGTCRSNQPCPRATAEQARQALVRLLGTATGKSAQGHVLVRGPALRCTSTGQAVGSRTGAWCVSPAAGDISCAMVASGTVLRWARYWKRHRC
;
A
#
# COMPACT_ATOMS: atom_id res chain seq x y z
N MET A 1 15.04 21.39 -25.90
CA MET A 1 15.12 21.22 -24.44
C MET A 1 13.80 20.63 -23.98
N LEU A 2 13.74 19.30 -23.82
CA LEU A 2 12.54 18.65 -23.31
C LEU A 2 12.48 18.89 -21.79
N ILE A 3 11.50 19.66 -21.34
CA ILE A 3 11.18 19.79 -19.94
C ILE A 3 10.43 18.51 -19.58
N LEU A 4 11.14 17.54 -18.96
CA LEU A 4 10.47 16.45 -18.27
C LEU A 4 9.70 17.06 -17.10
N ALA A 5 8.41 17.26 -17.27
CA ALA A 5 7.53 17.57 -16.14
C ALA A 5 7.54 16.37 -15.21
N LEU A 6 8.22 16.49 -14.08
CA LEU A 6 8.07 15.56 -12.96
C LEU A 6 6.60 15.66 -12.51
N ILE A 7 5.78 14.73 -12.96
CA ILE A 7 4.41 14.61 -12.47
C ILE A 7 4.52 14.14 -11.03
N ALA A 8 4.40 15.06 -10.08
CA ALA A 8 4.30 14.72 -8.67
C ALA A 8 3.05 13.84 -8.45
N ALA A 9 3.18 12.80 -7.60
CA ALA A 9 2.04 11.95 -7.28
C ALA A 9 0.94 12.79 -6.66
N THR A 10 -0.29 12.63 -7.16
CA THR A 10 -1.47 13.35 -6.67
C THR A 10 -1.90 12.79 -5.33
N ILE A 11 -2.05 13.65 -4.31
CA ILE A 11 -2.61 13.28 -3.01
C ILE A 11 -4.11 13.51 -3.05
N THR A 12 -4.87 12.44 -2.82
CA THR A 12 -6.33 12.52 -2.72
C THR A 12 -6.71 13.04 -1.33
N PRO A 13 -7.54 14.09 -1.23
CA PRO A 13 -7.97 14.63 0.06
C PRO A 13 -8.69 13.59 0.92
N ALA A 14 -8.52 13.72 2.25
CA ALA A 14 -9.18 12.83 3.21
C ALA A 14 -10.69 12.79 3.01
N GLY A 15 -11.26 11.60 3.12
CA GLY A 15 -12.69 11.33 2.97
C GLY A 15 -13.15 11.12 1.53
N GLN A 16 -12.34 11.47 0.53
CA GLN A 16 -12.67 11.21 -0.86
C GLN A 16 -12.38 9.77 -1.27
N THR A 17 -13.24 9.22 -2.11
CA THR A 17 -13.03 7.92 -2.74
C THR A 17 -12.25 8.08 -4.04
N PHE A 18 -11.44 7.05 -4.35
CA PHE A 18 -10.69 7.00 -5.61
C PHE A 18 -10.45 5.55 -6.03
N THR A 19 -10.13 5.38 -7.28
CA THR A 19 -9.76 4.08 -7.85
C THR A 19 -8.25 3.95 -7.87
N CYS A 20 -7.74 2.80 -7.43
CA CYS A 20 -6.33 2.43 -7.55
C CYS A 20 -6.20 1.11 -8.30
N THR A 21 -5.77 1.16 -9.54
CA THR A 21 -5.36 -0.04 -10.29
C THR A 21 -3.87 -0.26 -10.03
N PRO A 22 -3.51 -1.31 -9.27
CA PRO A 22 -2.13 -1.51 -8.85
C PRO A 22 -1.22 -1.81 -10.05
N THR A 23 -0.04 -1.19 -10.08
CA THR A 23 0.97 -1.42 -11.10
C THR A 23 2.29 -1.92 -10.52
N ARG A 24 2.65 -1.49 -9.32
CA ARG A 24 3.86 -1.92 -8.63
C ARG A 24 3.74 -1.77 -7.12
N VAL A 25 4.49 -2.58 -6.39
CA VAL A 25 4.50 -2.65 -4.92
C VAL A 25 5.92 -2.56 -4.40
N TRP A 26 6.13 -1.75 -3.36
CA TRP A 26 7.41 -1.64 -2.68
C TRP A 26 7.46 -2.47 -1.39
N ASP A 27 6.63 -2.15 -0.40
CA ASP A 27 6.56 -2.82 0.90
C ASP A 27 5.17 -3.40 1.17
N GLY A 28 5.04 -4.18 2.24
CA GLY A 28 3.78 -4.80 2.65
C GLY A 28 2.68 -3.83 3.10
N ASP A 29 3.00 -2.57 3.35
CA ASP A 29 2.03 -1.50 3.63
C ASP A 29 2.04 -0.41 2.55
N GLY A 30 2.82 -0.59 1.50
CA GLY A 30 2.96 0.31 0.36
C GLY A 30 4.38 0.92 0.25
N PRO A 31 4.57 1.91 -0.63
CA PRO A 31 3.53 2.37 -1.54
C PRO A 31 3.15 1.34 -2.60
N VAL A 32 1.88 1.31 -2.90
CA VAL A 32 1.33 0.72 -4.11
C VAL A 32 1.16 1.84 -5.12
N TRP A 33 1.71 1.67 -6.29
CA TRP A 33 1.58 2.66 -7.35
C TRP A 33 0.30 2.38 -8.12
N CYS A 34 -0.55 3.39 -8.23
CA CYS A 34 -1.81 3.31 -8.94
C CYS A 34 -1.66 3.85 -10.35
N LYS A 35 -2.22 3.16 -11.33
CA LYS A 35 -2.27 3.64 -12.72
C LYS A 35 -2.88 5.05 -12.82
N GLU A 36 -3.83 5.35 -11.94
CA GLU A 36 -4.55 6.62 -11.88
C GLU A 36 -3.72 7.78 -11.32
N GLY A 37 -2.53 7.52 -10.80
CA GLY A 37 -1.59 8.53 -10.32
C GLY A 37 -1.22 8.49 -8.85
N PRO A 38 -2.15 8.25 -7.90
CA PRO A 38 -1.79 8.19 -6.49
C PRO A 38 -0.76 7.11 -6.16
N ARG A 39 0.06 7.37 -5.15
CA ARG A 39 0.89 6.37 -4.47
C ARG A 39 0.23 6.05 -3.15
N LEU A 40 -0.22 4.83 -3.03
CA LEU A 40 -1.07 4.37 -1.93
C LEU A 40 -0.23 3.83 -0.78
N ARG A 41 -0.48 4.35 0.41
CA ARG A 41 -0.10 3.72 1.66
C ARG A 41 -1.34 3.12 2.31
N LEU A 42 -1.35 1.81 2.52
CA LEU A 42 -2.47 1.13 3.14
C LEU A 42 -2.65 1.61 4.58
N ALA A 43 -3.86 2.04 4.90
CA ALA A 43 -4.17 2.61 6.21
C ALA A 43 -4.17 1.55 7.31
N GLY A 44 -3.77 1.97 8.50
CA GLY A 44 -3.96 1.22 9.75
C GLY A 44 -3.02 0.04 9.98
N ILE A 45 -2.09 -0.25 9.08
CA ILE A 45 -1.17 -1.38 9.20
C ILE A 45 0.29 -0.94 9.16
N ALA A 46 1.15 -1.79 9.71
CA ALA A 46 2.60 -1.60 9.72
C ALA A 46 3.30 -2.88 9.28
N ALA A 47 4.18 -2.77 8.28
CA ALA A 47 5.09 -3.80 7.82
C ALA A 47 6.53 -3.42 8.18
N ARG A 48 7.45 -4.40 8.19
CA ARG A 48 8.88 -4.07 8.25
C ARG A 48 9.30 -3.29 7.01
N GLU A 49 10.26 -2.38 7.20
CA GLU A 49 10.90 -1.67 6.10
C GLU A 49 11.73 -2.66 5.25
N SER A 50 12.03 -2.26 4.01
CA SER A 50 12.77 -3.10 3.06
C SER A 50 14.16 -3.54 3.56
N ASP A 51 14.78 -2.76 4.46
CA ASP A 51 16.05 -3.09 5.11
C ASP A 51 15.89 -4.03 6.32
N GLY A 52 14.68 -4.47 6.65
CA GLY A 52 14.36 -5.35 7.77
C GLY A 52 14.13 -4.63 9.09
N THR A 53 14.29 -3.32 9.15
CA THR A 53 14.05 -2.53 10.37
C THR A 53 12.61 -2.14 10.54
N CYS A 54 12.27 -1.66 11.74
CA CYS A 54 11.00 -1.00 12.03
C CYS A 54 11.30 0.44 12.45
N ARG A 55 10.48 1.38 11.97
CA ARG A 55 10.59 2.79 12.39
C ARG A 55 10.22 2.96 13.85
N SER A 56 10.77 3.99 14.50
CA SER A 56 10.37 4.38 15.85
C SER A 56 8.86 4.60 15.93
N ASN A 57 8.26 4.16 17.03
CA ASN A 57 6.82 4.28 17.32
C ASN A 57 5.91 3.47 16.38
N GLN A 58 6.48 2.64 15.53
CA GLN A 58 5.74 1.75 14.63
C GLN A 58 5.70 0.35 15.23
N PRO A 59 4.54 -0.34 15.20
CA PRO A 59 4.50 -1.77 15.52
C PRO A 59 5.49 -2.54 14.65
N CYS A 60 6.18 -3.51 15.26
CA CYS A 60 7.21 -4.27 14.57
C CYS A 60 6.78 -5.73 14.38
N PRO A 61 6.31 -6.12 13.19
CA PRO A 61 5.92 -7.49 12.90
C PRO A 61 7.11 -8.45 12.94
N ARG A 62 6.87 -9.72 13.23
CA ARG A 62 7.87 -10.77 13.13
C ARG A 62 8.20 -11.14 11.69
N ALA A 63 7.20 -11.10 10.81
CA ALA A 63 7.39 -11.39 9.39
C ALA A 63 8.40 -10.44 8.75
N THR A 64 9.18 -10.96 7.80
CA THR A 64 10.13 -10.16 7.05
C THR A 64 9.42 -9.18 6.11
N ALA A 65 10.12 -8.13 5.70
CA ALA A 65 9.62 -7.20 4.70
C ALA A 65 9.21 -7.93 3.40
N GLU A 66 9.99 -8.91 2.97
CA GLU A 66 9.71 -9.69 1.76
C GLU A 66 8.45 -10.55 1.92
N GLN A 67 8.25 -11.19 3.08
CA GLN A 67 7.03 -11.96 3.35
C GLN A 67 5.78 -11.07 3.29
N ALA A 68 5.86 -9.88 3.87
CA ALA A 68 4.75 -8.93 3.83
C ALA A 68 4.49 -8.42 2.40
N ARG A 69 5.54 -8.09 1.65
CA ARG A 69 5.42 -7.68 0.24
C ARG A 69 4.79 -8.76 -0.63
N GLN A 70 5.23 -10.00 -0.49
CA GLN A 70 4.64 -11.15 -1.21
C GLN A 70 3.17 -11.37 -0.86
N ALA A 71 2.80 -11.24 0.41
CA ALA A 71 1.42 -11.34 0.84
C ALA A 71 0.54 -10.27 0.18
N LEU A 72 1.02 -9.02 0.16
CA LEU A 72 0.30 -7.93 -0.50
C LEU A 72 0.17 -8.16 -2.01
N VAL A 73 1.23 -8.56 -2.68
CA VAL A 73 1.20 -8.86 -4.11
C VAL A 73 0.13 -9.91 -4.42
N ARG A 74 0.06 -11.00 -3.65
CA ARG A 74 -0.95 -12.04 -3.85
C ARG A 74 -2.38 -11.54 -3.67
N LEU A 75 -2.61 -10.61 -2.74
CA LEU A 75 -3.93 -10.01 -2.53
C LEU A 75 -4.32 -9.06 -3.67
N LEU A 76 -3.35 -8.38 -4.26
CA LEU A 76 -3.59 -7.41 -5.33
C LEU A 76 -3.71 -8.04 -6.71
N GLY A 77 -3.09 -9.19 -6.94
CA GLY A 77 -3.13 -9.85 -8.24
C GLY A 77 -1.95 -10.78 -8.47
N THR A 78 -1.37 -10.70 -9.65
CA THR A 78 -0.28 -11.55 -10.10
C THR A 78 0.99 -10.74 -10.33
N ALA A 79 2.12 -11.21 -9.81
CA ALA A 79 3.43 -10.62 -10.10
C ALA A 79 3.80 -10.88 -11.56
N THR A 80 4.26 -9.83 -12.25
CA THR A 80 4.66 -9.90 -13.67
C THR A 80 6.14 -9.62 -13.90
N GLY A 81 6.89 -9.29 -12.85
CA GLY A 81 8.31 -9.00 -12.92
C GLY A 81 8.75 -8.01 -11.84
N LYS A 82 9.93 -7.44 -12.03
CA LYS A 82 10.48 -6.41 -11.15
C LYS A 82 10.91 -5.20 -11.96
N SER A 83 10.74 -4.00 -11.40
CA SER A 83 11.30 -2.77 -11.98
C SER A 83 12.81 -2.71 -11.75
N ALA A 84 13.49 -1.81 -12.46
CA ALA A 84 14.92 -1.55 -12.25
C ALA A 84 15.23 -1.08 -10.82
N GLN A 85 14.26 -0.44 -10.14
CA GLN A 85 14.38 0.02 -8.75
C GLN A 85 14.05 -1.06 -7.70
N GLY A 86 13.61 -2.25 -8.12
CA GLY A 86 13.29 -3.36 -7.23
C GLY A 86 11.83 -3.46 -6.79
N HIS A 87 10.93 -2.66 -7.34
CA HIS A 87 9.49 -2.83 -7.13
C HIS A 87 9.00 -4.14 -7.76
N VAL A 88 8.07 -4.81 -7.12
CA VAL A 88 7.35 -5.92 -7.76
C VAL A 88 6.28 -5.36 -8.67
N LEU A 89 6.35 -5.68 -9.95
CA LEU A 89 5.32 -5.32 -10.91
C LEU A 89 4.13 -6.27 -10.74
N VAL A 90 2.92 -5.71 -10.73
CA VAL A 90 1.71 -6.49 -10.52
C VAL A 90 0.66 -6.17 -11.58
N ARG A 91 -0.18 -7.16 -11.85
CA ARG A 91 -1.41 -7.02 -12.62
C ARG A 91 -2.56 -7.51 -11.76
N GLY A 92 -3.56 -6.67 -11.57
CA GLY A 92 -4.73 -7.00 -10.76
C GLY A 92 -5.89 -6.04 -11.00
N PRO A 93 -7.05 -6.36 -10.43
CA PRO A 93 -8.24 -5.54 -10.58
C PRO A 93 -8.08 -4.19 -9.87
N ALA A 94 -8.84 -3.20 -10.31
CA ALA A 94 -8.92 -1.90 -9.67
C ALA A 94 -9.45 -2.04 -8.24
N LEU A 95 -8.80 -1.36 -7.31
CA LEU A 95 -9.24 -1.23 -5.93
C LEU A 95 -10.13 -0.01 -5.79
N ARG A 96 -11.12 -0.10 -4.92
CA ARG A 96 -11.90 1.05 -4.46
C ARG A 96 -11.30 1.51 -3.13
N CYS A 97 -10.82 2.75 -3.09
CA CYS A 97 -10.12 3.30 -1.93
C CYS A 97 -10.85 4.51 -1.36
N THR A 98 -10.80 4.65 -0.04
CA THR A 98 -11.22 5.87 0.67
C THR A 98 -10.00 6.49 1.32
N SER A 99 -9.69 7.72 0.93
CA SER A 99 -8.51 8.43 1.42
C SER A 99 -8.61 8.77 2.90
N THR A 100 -7.51 8.64 3.61
CA THR A 100 -7.30 9.18 4.96
C THR A 100 -6.47 10.48 4.94
N GLY A 101 -6.12 10.96 3.76
CA GLY A 101 -5.29 12.15 3.56
C GLY A 101 -3.84 11.80 3.24
N GLN A 102 -2.99 12.81 3.31
CA GLN A 102 -1.57 12.64 3.06
C GLN A 102 -0.94 11.70 4.10
N ALA A 103 -0.22 10.71 3.61
CA ALA A 103 0.72 9.92 4.38
C ALA A 103 2.14 10.48 4.19
N VAL A 104 3.16 9.78 4.70
CA VAL A 104 4.55 10.26 4.60
C VAL A 104 4.92 10.56 3.13
N GLY A 105 5.46 11.76 2.90
CA GLY A 105 5.88 12.20 1.57
C GLY A 105 4.69 12.43 0.63
N SER A 106 4.80 11.95 -0.60
CA SER A 106 3.79 12.12 -1.66
C SER A 106 2.74 10.99 -1.70
N ARG A 107 2.54 10.29 -0.60
CA ARG A 107 1.63 9.14 -0.53
C ARG A 107 0.25 9.57 -0.06
N THR A 108 -0.77 8.91 -0.59
CA THR A 108 -2.15 8.97 -0.08
C THR A 108 -2.38 7.78 0.83
N GLY A 109 -2.70 8.01 2.09
CA GLY A 109 -3.19 6.96 2.98
C GLY A 109 -4.61 6.57 2.61
N ALA A 110 -4.95 5.30 2.60
CA ALA A 110 -6.31 4.88 2.27
C ALA A 110 -6.67 3.49 2.78
N TRP A 111 -7.96 3.31 3.01
CA TRP A 111 -8.62 2.02 3.15
C TRP A 111 -9.07 1.58 1.76
N CYS A 112 -8.65 0.39 1.33
CA CYS A 112 -8.95 -0.10 -0.01
C CYS A 112 -9.64 -1.46 0.03
N VAL A 113 -10.57 -1.64 -0.90
CA VAL A 113 -11.33 -2.90 -1.09
C VAL A 113 -11.05 -3.44 -2.48
N SER A 114 -10.68 -4.71 -2.54
CA SER A 114 -10.54 -5.47 -3.78
C SER A 114 -11.81 -6.29 -4.03
N PRO A 115 -12.26 -6.44 -5.30
CA PRO A 115 -13.37 -7.32 -5.60
C PRO A 115 -13.10 -8.79 -5.26
N ALA A 116 -11.82 -9.22 -5.26
CA ALA A 116 -11.44 -10.60 -4.96
C ALA A 116 -11.08 -10.82 -3.48
N ALA A 117 -10.37 -9.86 -2.85
CA ALA A 117 -9.79 -10.03 -1.51
C ALA A 117 -10.52 -9.25 -0.41
N GLY A 118 -11.51 -8.43 -0.74
CA GLY A 118 -12.20 -7.56 0.22
C GLY A 118 -11.29 -6.46 0.74
N ASP A 119 -11.44 -6.07 2.00
CA ASP A 119 -10.61 -5.05 2.64
C ASP A 119 -9.16 -5.50 2.71
N ILE A 120 -8.28 -4.76 2.05
CA ILE A 120 -6.87 -5.15 1.90
C ILE A 120 -6.12 -5.05 3.23
N SER A 121 -6.34 -4.00 4.02
CA SER A 121 -5.70 -3.88 5.33
C SER A 121 -6.11 -5.03 6.26
N CYS A 122 -7.40 -5.40 6.28
CA CYS A 122 -7.89 -6.53 7.04
C CYS A 122 -7.27 -7.85 6.57
N ALA A 123 -7.21 -8.08 5.26
CA ALA A 123 -6.60 -9.28 4.69
C ALA A 123 -5.10 -9.37 5.00
N MET A 124 -4.39 -8.26 4.98
CA MET A 124 -2.97 -8.21 5.36
C MET A 124 -2.76 -8.58 6.81
N VAL A 125 -3.57 -8.04 7.73
CA VAL A 125 -3.52 -8.44 9.15
C VAL A 125 -3.80 -9.95 9.30
N ALA A 126 -4.80 -10.47 8.60
CA ALA A 126 -5.14 -11.89 8.62
C ALA A 126 -4.01 -12.77 8.06
N SER A 127 -3.19 -12.26 7.14
CA SER A 127 -2.02 -12.98 6.62
C SER A 127 -0.92 -13.21 7.65
N GLY A 128 -0.93 -12.47 8.76
CA GLY A 128 0.10 -12.54 9.81
C GLY A 128 1.41 -11.82 9.46
N THR A 129 1.46 -11.10 8.34
CA THR A 129 2.71 -10.46 7.87
C THR A 129 2.84 -9.00 8.27
N VAL A 130 1.76 -8.39 8.74
CA VAL A 130 1.73 -7.02 9.25
C VAL A 130 1.00 -6.98 10.57
N LEU A 131 1.16 -5.86 11.29
CA LEU A 131 0.41 -5.60 12.52
C LEU A 131 -0.56 -4.45 12.31
N ARG A 132 -1.67 -4.47 13.04
CA ARG A 132 -2.52 -3.28 13.17
C ARG A 132 -1.73 -2.18 13.86
N TRP A 133 -1.81 -0.99 13.32
CA TRP A 133 -1.29 0.19 13.98
C TRP A 133 -2.45 0.90 14.68
N ALA A 134 -2.65 0.63 15.96
CA ALA A 134 -3.83 1.05 16.72
C ALA A 134 -4.13 2.55 16.57
N ARG A 135 -3.10 3.40 16.57
CA ARG A 135 -3.23 4.84 16.39
C ARG A 135 -3.97 5.23 15.11
N TYR A 136 -3.78 4.47 14.03
CA TYR A 136 -4.37 4.72 12.71
C TYR A 136 -5.52 3.77 12.37
N TRP A 137 -5.57 2.60 13.00
CA TRP A 137 -6.67 1.64 12.81
C TRP A 137 -7.99 2.20 13.34
N LYS A 138 -7.94 2.85 14.52
CA LYS A 138 -9.09 3.46 15.19
C LYS A 138 -10.27 2.47 15.32
N ARG A 139 -11.41 2.81 14.71
CA ARG A 139 -12.64 2.00 14.74
C ARG A 139 -12.88 1.22 13.45
N HIS A 140 -11.86 1.08 12.62
CA HIS A 140 -12.01 0.34 11.36
C HIS A 140 -12.43 -1.10 11.64
N ARG A 141 -13.40 -1.57 10.87
CA ARG A 141 -13.96 -2.92 11.01
C ARG A 141 -13.66 -3.75 9.78
N CYS A 142 -13.29 -4.98 10.02
CA CYS A 142 -13.23 -6.02 8.99
C CYS A 142 -14.62 -6.70 8.85
#